data_0e7ac3823ce508d6a5fdb61a8aec267a
#
_entry.id   0e7ac3823ce508d6a5fdb61a8aec267a
#
_cell.length_a   1.000
_cell.length_b   1.000
_cell.length_c   1.000
_cell.angle_alpha   90.00
_cell.angle_beta   90.00
_cell.angle_gamma   90.00
#
_symmetry.space_group_name_H-M   'P 1'
#
loop_
_entity.id
_entity.type
_entity.pdbx_description
1 polymer ?
#
loop_
_entity_poly.entity_id
_entity_poly.type
_entity_poly.pdbx_seq_one_letter_code
_entity_poly.pdbx_strand_id
1 'polypeptide(L)'
;MYIFSLIISFFFGCVIDNDLVKNPAGEKIFSPRSYEQINEQSVIKIGFGSCLDQNKSLGIFQSIKASRPDMFLMIGDNVYGDTRDGKLRKMAKAYRRQRENFRSLSLNFPIESIWDDHDYGINDGGADYPHKEISEKMFLDFWEIPVNDIRRSRSGLYREQLLTINDKIAQIIYLDTRFHRGKLVHSDERGTAGKERYIPTRDKNQSMLGENQWVWLEEKLSTVVDFRFVVSSIQFLAIGHGWECWQMMPHERLRMMGLIDELSINNIIFLTGDRHRAGIYRFTTRGKNKIYEISSSPLNASTFPGEENGPLRIGSTYTETNFGLITINTSQNILLGELINQTGQIINSIKVEYNP
;
A
#
# COMPACT_ATOMS: atom_id res chain seq x y z
N MET A 1 29.30 34.80 46.87
CA MET A 1 28.43 35.46 45.85
C MET A 1 28.54 34.61 44.57
N TYR A 2 27.66 33.60 44.47
CA TYR A 2 27.68 32.66 43.29
C TYR A 2 26.64 33.16 42.29
N ILE A 3 27.12 33.52 41.11
CA ILE A 3 26.27 33.91 39.98
C ILE A 3 25.83 32.63 39.27
N PHE A 4 24.53 32.29 39.40
CA PHE A 4 23.90 31.25 38.56
C PHE A 4 23.61 31.83 37.18
N SER A 5 24.34 31.36 36.18
CA SER A 5 24.08 31.66 34.76
C SER A 5 22.96 30.75 34.26
N LEU A 6 21.79 31.33 34.02
CA LEU A 6 20.62 30.66 33.48
C LEU A 6 20.83 30.51 31.96
N ILE A 7 21.19 29.30 31.46
CA ILE A 7 21.23 29.00 30.06
C ILE A 7 19.81 28.72 29.60
N ILE A 8 19.16 29.74 28.96
CA ILE A 8 17.90 29.54 28.26
C ILE A 8 18.20 28.93 26.92
N SER A 9 17.99 27.62 26.79
CA SER A 9 18.00 26.92 25.51
C SER A 9 16.75 27.29 24.73
N PHE A 10 16.90 28.19 23.75
CA PHE A 10 15.86 28.41 22.75
C PHE A 10 15.77 27.17 21.86
N PHE A 11 14.79 26.33 22.12
CA PHE A 11 14.32 25.38 21.13
C PHE A 11 13.65 26.18 20.00
N PHE A 12 14.38 26.45 18.93
CA PHE A 12 13.78 26.81 17.66
C PHE A 12 13.04 25.58 17.14
N GLY A 13 11.82 25.37 17.61
CA GLY A 13 10.87 24.49 16.95
C GLY A 13 10.67 25.03 15.54
N CYS A 14 11.17 24.32 14.54
CA CYS A 14 10.89 24.60 13.14
C CYS A 14 9.38 24.51 12.96
N VAL A 15 8.68 25.64 13.00
CA VAL A 15 7.26 25.70 12.64
C VAL A 15 7.20 25.39 11.16
N ILE A 16 6.99 24.11 10.87
CA ILE A 16 6.68 23.68 9.51
C ILE A 16 5.29 24.24 9.26
N ASP A 17 5.17 24.96 8.15
CA ASP A 17 3.91 25.52 7.69
C ASP A 17 2.93 24.39 7.35
N ASN A 18 2.36 23.77 8.39
CA ASN A 18 1.46 22.62 8.29
C ASN A 18 0.15 22.94 7.54
N ASP A 19 -0.12 24.23 7.32
CA ASP A 19 -1.31 24.68 6.59
C ASP A 19 -1.20 24.39 5.07
N LEU A 20 -0.02 24.01 4.60
CA LEU A 20 0.19 23.71 3.18
C LEU A 20 -0.55 22.48 2.67
N VAL A 21 -0.89 21.54 3.54
CA VAL A 21 -1.59 20.29 3.17
C VAL A 21 -3.04 20.29 3.65
N LYS A 22 -3.31 20.98 4.77
CA LYS A 22 -4.67 21.12 5.29
C LYS A 22 -5.55 21.95 4.34
N ASN A 23 -6.81 21.59 4.29
CA ASN A 23 -7.81 22.44 3.64
C ASN A 23 -8.09 23.68 4.52
N PRO A 24 -7.76 24.90 4.08
CA PRO A 24 -7.96 26.12 4.88
C PRO A 24 -9.42 26.36 5.28
N ALA A 25 -10.37 25.84 4.49
CA ALA A 25 -11.81 26.00 4.70
C ALA A 25 -12.45 24.88 5.54
N GLY A 26 -11.67 23.87 5.99
CA GLY A 26 -12.23 22.69 6.68
C GLY A 26 -13.10 21.80 5.78
N GLU A 27 -13.13 22.07 4.48
CA GLU A 27 -13.88 21.29 3.50
C GLU A 27 -13.29 19.90 3.36
N LYS A 28 -14.09 18.87 3.52
CA LYS A 28 -13.70 17.48 3.25
C LYS A 28 -13.82 17.18 1.75
N ILE A 29 -12.81 16.56 1.18
CA ILE A 29 -12.79 16.19 -0.24
C ILE A 29 -13.02 14.69 -0.45
N PHE A 30 -12.90 13.89 0.60
CA PHE A 30 -13.14 12.45 0.53
C PHE A 30 -14.51 12.09 1.09
N SER A 31 -15.14 11.08 0.49
CA SER A 31 -16.36 10.49 1.02
C SER A 31 -16.12 9.96 2.45
N PRO A 32 -17.12 10.04 3.32
CA PRO A 32 -17.00 9.47 4.67
C PRO A 32 -16.59 8.00 4.62
N ARG A 33 -15.66 7.60 5.52
CA ARG A 33 -15.26 6.20 5.71
C ARG A 33 -16.30 5.48 6.59
N SER A 34 -17.48 5.30 6.02
CA SER A 34 -18.58 4.52 6.62
C SER A 34 -18.81 3.30 5.75
N TYR A 35 -18.98 2.15 6.37
CA TYR A 35 -19.11 0.85 5.69
C TYR A 35 -20.39 0.11 6.09
N GLU A 36 -21.28 0.77 6.82
CA GLU A 36 -22.55 0.17 7.28
C GLU A 36 -23.42 -0.34 6.12
N GLN A 37 -23.36 0.36 4.97
CA GLN A 37 -24.08 -0.04 3.76
C GLN A 37 -23.61 -1.37 3.16
N ILE A 38 -22.43 -1.86 3.58
CA ILE A 38 -21.87 -3.14 3.11
C ILE A 38 -22.47 -4.30 3.91
N ASN A 39 -22.91 -4.08 5.14
CA ASN A 39 -23.31 -5.12 6.07
C ASN A 39 -24.47 -6.02 5.58
N GLU A 40 -25.38 -5.47 4.77
CA GLU A 40 -26.54 -6.19 4.22
C GLU A 40 -26.31 -6.70 2.79
N GLN A 41 -25.16 -6.44 2.21
CA GLN A 41 -24.85 -6.84 0.84
C GLN A 41 -24.27 -8.27 0.83
N SER A 42 -24.69 -9.08 -0.14
CA SER A 42 -24.08 -10.39 -0.42
C SER A 42 -22.93 -10.31 -1.44
N VAL A 43 -22.82 -9.18 -2.14
CA VAL A 43 -21.74 -8.93 -3.11
C VAL A 43 -21.18 -7.54 -2.88
N ILE A 44 -19.89 -7.44 -2.62
CA ILE A 44 -19.17 -6.17 -2.51
C ILE A 44 -17.99 -6.11 -3.47
N LYS A 45 -17.59 -4.89 -3.82
CA LYS A 45 -16.48 -4.60 -4.71
C LYS A 45 -15.47 -3.69 -4.04
N ILE A 46 -14.23 -4.14 -3.94
CA ILE A 46 -13.09 -3.37 -3.43
C ILE A 46 -12.15 -3.07 -4.59
N GLY A 47 -12.09 -1.81 -5.01
CA GLY A 47 -11.10 -1.37 -5.99
C GLY A 47 -9.75 -1.09 -5.32
N PHE A 48 -8.63 -1.23 -6.06
CA PHE A 48 -7.32 -0.84 -5.55
C PHE A 48 -6.36 -0.48 -6.68
N GLY A 49 -5.34 0.30 -6.35
CA GLY A 49 -4.27 0.67 -7.27
C GLY A 49 -3.25 1.60 -6.64
N SER A 50 -2.11 1.74 -7.30
CA SER A 50 -0.97 2.56 -6.86
C SER A 50 -0.43 3.44 -7.98
N CYS A 51 0.55 4.27 -7.66
CA CYS A 51 1.33 5.07 -8.62
C CYS A 51 0.46 6.06 -9.40
N LEU A 52 -0.12 7.01 -8.63
CA LEU A 52 -0.96 8.11 -9.13
C LEU A 52 -0.16 9.41 -9.19
N ASP A 53 0.46 9.70 -10.33
CA ASP A 53 1.18 10.97 -10.56
C ASP A 53 0.19 12.14 -10.65
N GLN A 54 0.32 13.10 -9.74
CA GLN A 54 -0.53 14.29 -9.64
C GLN A 54 -0.50 15.19 -10.86
N ASN A 55 0.46 15.02 -11.77
CA ASN A 55 0.64 15.85 -12.96
C ASN A 55 0.15 15.19 -14.25
N LYS A 56 -0.36 13.96 -14.16
CA LYS A 56 -0.82 13.19 -15.33
C LYS A 56 -2.34 13.09 -15.39
N SER A 57 -2.82 12.56 -16.52
CA SER A 57 -4.26 12.35 -16.75
C SER A 57 -4.88 11.44 -15.70
N LEU A 58 -6.11 11.77 -15.31
CA LEU A 58 -6.93 10.99 -14.38
C LEU A 58 -7.94 10.08 -15.11
N GLY A 59 -7.72 9.81 -16.40
CA GLY A 59 -8.64 9.05 -17.25
C GLY A 59 -9.03 7.68 -16.71
N ILE A 60 -8.15 7.01 -16.00
CA ILE A 60 -8.40 5.71 -15.35
C ILE A 60 -9.60 5.75 -14.39
N PHE A 61 -9.86 6.89 -13.74
CA PHE A 61 -10.99 7.04 -12.82
C PHE A 61 -12.37 6.96 -13.49
N GLN A 62 -12.47 7.11 -14.81
CA GLN A 62 -13.71 6.84 -15.53
C GLN A 62 -14.07 5.35 -15.44
N SER A 63 -13.10 4.46 -15.68
CA SER A 63 -13.29 3.00 -15.58
C SER A 63 -13.46 2.55 -14.13
N ILE A 64 -12.73 3.15 -13.17
CA ILE A 64 -12.91 2.90 -11.74
C ILE A 64 -14.36 3.24 -11.33
N LYS A 65 -14.89 4.42 -11.67
CA LYS A 65 -16.28 4.79 -11.39
C LYS A 65 -17.29 3.85 -12.06
N ALA A 66 -17.02 3.46 -13.30
CA ALA A 66 -17.89 2.55 -14.06
C ALA A 66 -17.96 1.15 -13.41
N SER A 67 -16.91 0.70 -12.73
CA SER A 67 -16.89 -0.56 -11.99
C SER A 67 -17.72 -0.52 -10.70
N ARG A 68 -18.10 0.67 -10.20
CA ARG A 68 -18.89 0.94 -8.99
C ARG A 68 -18.33 0.21 -7.76
N PRO A 69 -17.10 0.52 -7.33
CA PRO A 69 -16.57 -0.07 -6.12
C PRO A 69 -17.29 0.48 -4.87
N ASP A 70 -17.49 -0.37 -3.87
CA ASP A 70 -18.00 0.04 -2.55
C ASP A 70 -16.94 0.79 -1.74
N MET A 71 -15.67 0.55 -2.02
CA MET A 71 -14.52 1.29 -1.52
C MET A 71 -13.33 1.16 -2.46
N PHE A 72 -12.36 2.06 -2.34
CA PHE A 72 -11.13 2.03 -3.12
C PHE A 72 -9.90 2.14 -2.21
N LEU A 73 -8.89 1.30 -2.47
CA LEU A 73 -7.63 1.30 -1.73
C LEU A 73 -6.54 1.95 -2.57
N MET A 74 -6.04 3.09 -2.12
CA MET A 74 -4.83 3.73 -2.65
C MET A 74 -3.63 3.09 -1.96
N ILE A 75 -2.92 2.22 -2.66
CA ILE A 75 -1.93 1.32 -2.06
C ILE A 75 -0.48 1.76 -2.29
N GLY A 76 -0.25 3.07 -2.26
CA GLY A 76 1.06 3.70 -2.32
C GLY A 76 1.27 4.56 -3.55
N ASP A 77 2.30 5.42 -3.50
CA ASP A 77 2.61 6.41 -4.54
C ASP A 77 1.42 7.27 -4.92
N ASN A 78 0.77 7.80 -3.90
CA ASN A 78 -0.42 8.66 -4.09
C ASN A 78 -0.03 10.06 -4.59
N VAL A 79 1.24 10.42 -4.44
CA VAL A 79 1.91 11.59 -5.00
C VAL A 79 3.38 11.30 -5.25
N TYR A 80 3.99 12.01 -6.20
CA TYR A 80 5.42 11.97 -6.50
C TYR A 80 6.09 13.21 -5.90
N GLY A 81 6.38 13.11 -4.61
CA GLY A 81 6.83 14.21 -3.76
C GLY A 81 8.29 14.18 -3.32
N ASP A 82 9.10 13.25 -3.85
CA ASP A 82 10.48 12.98 -3.43
C ASP A 82 11.29 14.25 -3.17
N THR A 83 11.87 14.35 -1.98
CA THR A 83 12.66 15.49 -1.59
C THR A 83 13.66 15.14 -0.49
N ARG A 84 14.81 15.80 -0.53
CA ARG A 84 15.79 15.82 0.56
C ARG A 84 15.74 17.14 1.35
N ASP A 85 14.85 18.05 0.95
CA ASP A 85 14.60 19.30 1.66
C ASP A 85 13.82 19.02 2.95
N GLY A 86 14.40 19.31 4.10
CA GLY A 86 13.78 19.09 5.41
C GLY A 86 12.47 19.88 5.64
N LYS A 87 12.11 20.81 4.75
CA LYS A 87 10.81 21.50 4.74
C LYS A 87 9.76 20.80 3.88
N LEU A 88 10.12 19.75 3.16
CA LEU A 88 9.24 18.96 2.30
C LEU A 88 8.37 19.78 1.32
N ARG A 89 8.88 20.89 0.80
CA ARG A 89 8.10 21.82 -0.05
C ARG A 89 7.59 21.16 -1.33
N LYS A 90 8.40 20.27 -1.94
CA LYS A 90 8.01 19.55 -3.15
C LYS A 90 6.84 18.62 -2.85
N MET A 91 6.91 17.87 -1.75
CA MET A 91 5.84 16.97 -1.30
C MET A 91 4.56 17.75 -0.97
N ALA A 92 4.66 18.86 -0.24
CA ALA A 92 3.52 19.73 0.05
C ALA A 92 2.85 20.25 -1.23
N LYS A 93 3.65 20.62 -2.25
CA LYS A 93 3.13 21.04 -3.56
C LYS A 93 2.42 19.88 -4.29
N ALA A 94 3.00 18.67 -4.24
CA ALA A 94 2.42 17.47 -4.83
C ALA A 94 1.07 17.14 -4.19
N TYR A 95 0.96 17.15 -2.87
CA TYR A 95 -0.29 16.93 -2.13
C TYR A 95 -1.35 17.99 -2.43
N ARG A 96 -0.98 19.28 -2.53
CA ARG A 96 -1.93 20.32 -2.95
C ARG A 96 -2.51 20.03 -4.33
N ARG A 97 -1.66 19.70 -5.29
CA ARG A 97 -2.11 19.36 -6.65
C ARG A 97 -3.01 18.13 -6.66
N GLN A 98 -2.65 17.11 -5.89
CA GLN A 98 -3.45 15.89 -5.78
C GLN A 98 -4.81 16.14 -5.11
N ARG A 99 -4.88 17.07 -4.15
CA ARG A 99 -6.14 17.50 -3.55
C ARG A 99 -7.09 18.11 -4.58
N GLU A 100 -6.57 18.97 -5.47
CA GLU A 100 -7.33 19.53 -6.59
C GLU A 100 -7.83 18.43 -7.51
N ASN A 101 -6.99 17.45 -7.82
CA ASN A 101 -7.35 16.29 -8.63
C ASN A 101 -8.51 15.51 -8.01
N PHE A 102 -8.40 15.09 -6.75
CA PHE A 102 -9.46 14.36 -6.06
C PHE A 102 -10.76 15.16 -5.96
N ARG A 103 -10.66 16.47 -5.71
CA ARG A 103 -11.85 17.36 -5.74
C ARG A 103 -12.54 17.32 -7.09
N SER A 104 -11.80 17.40 -8.19
CA SER A 104 -12.36 17.36 -9.55
C SER A 104 -12.99 16.02 -9.92
N LEU A 105 -12.52 14.93 -9.32
CA LEU A 105 -13.03 13.58 -9.57
C LEU A 105 -14.42 13.36 -8.97
N SER A 106 -14.78 14.06 -7.88
CA SER A 106 -16.08 13.89 -7.18
C SER A 106 -16.43 12.42 -6.96
N LEU A 107 -15.53 11.70 -6.27
CA LEU A 107 -15.72 10.27 -5.99
C LEU A 107 -16.79 10.08 -4.93
N ASN A 108 -17.68 9.11 -5.13
CA ASN A 108 -18.81 8.81 -4.25
C ASN A 108 -18.63 7.52 -3.42
N PHE A 109 -17.42 7.02 -3.34
CA PHE A 109 -17.04 5.87 -2.51
C PHE A 109 -15.90 6.25 -1.57
N PRO A 110 -15.82 5.62 -0.38
CA PRO A 110 -14.73 5.87 0.57
C PRO A 110 -13.39 5.39 0.02
N ILE A 111 -12.33 6.13 0.39
CA ILE A 111 -10.95 5.78 0.03
C ILE A 111 -10.17 5.50 1.30
N GLU A 112 -9.50 4.35 1.30
CA GLU A 112 -8.47 3.99 2.26
C GLU A 112 -7.11 4.06 1.63
N SER A 113 -6.06 4.30 2.42
CA SER A 113 -4.75 4.55 1.85
C SER A 113 -3.61 4.05 2.73
N ILE A 114 -2.53 3.66 2.07
CA ILE A 114 -1.17 3.54 2.59
C ILE A 114 -0.24 4.37 1.71
N TRP A 115 0.96 4.64 2.19
CA TRP A 115 2.01 5.24 1.38
C TRP A 115 2.91 4.20 0.70
N ASP A 116 3.71 4.69 -0.26
CA ASP A 116 4.91 4.03 -0.72
C ASP A 116 6.07 5.03 -0.73
N ASP A 117 7.14 4.82 -1.46
CA ASP A 117 8.38 5.58 -1.37
C ASP A 117 8.25 7.04 -1.86
N HIS A 118 7.46 7.31 -2.88
CA HIS A 118 7.31 8.66 -3.44
C HIS A 118 6.46 9.59 -2.56
N ASP A 119 5.50 9.09 -1.83
CA ASP A 119 4.75 9.86 -0.83
C ASP A 119 5.32 9.71 0.59
N TYR A 120 6.21 8.76 0.83
CA TYR A 120 7.08 8.70 2.00
C TYR A 120 8.21 9.74 1.94
N GLY A 121 8.80 9.98 0.76
CA GLY A 121 9.66 11.12 0.55
C GLY A 121 10.95 10.93 -0.23
N ILE A 122 11.35 9.71 -0.54
CA ILE A 122 12.52 9.41 -1.38
C ILE A 122 12.39 8.03 -2.01
N ASN A 123 12.70 7.95 -3.31
CA ASN A 123 12.64 6.70 -4.05
C ASN A 123 13.38 5.56 -3.34
N ASP A 124 12.71 4.42 -3.18
CA ASP A 124 13.13 3.24 -2.43
C ASP A 124 13.54 3.57 -0.97
N GLY A 125 12.96 4.61 -0.37
CA GLY A 125 13.27 5.07 0.98
C GLY A 125 12.82 4.11 2.08
N GLY A 126 13.54 4.08 3.18
CA GLY A 126 13.29 3.25 4.35
C GLY A 126 13.55 3.98 5.67
N ALA A 127 13.85 3.23 6.72
CA ALA A 127 14.01 3.73 8.09
C ALA A 127 15.05 4.85 8.25
N ASP A 128 16.00 4.94 7.35
CA ASP A 128 17.07 5.96 7.34
C ASP A 128 16.66 7.30 6.68
N TYR A 129 15.45 7.41 6.14
CA TYR A 129 14.97 8.71 5.65
C TYR A 129 14.71 9.67 6.82
N PRO A 130 15.44 10.81 6.91
CA PRO A 130 15.45 11.64 8.11
C PRO A 130 14.19 12.48 8.32
N HIS A 131 13.28 12.53 7.35
CA HIS A 131 12.08 13.38 7.41
C HIS A 131 10.76 12.57 7.44
N LYS A 132 10.87 11.28 7.74
CA LYS A 132 9.73 10.34 7.71
C LYS A 132 8.57 10.72 8.62
N GLU A 133 8.84 11.26 9.82
CA GLU A 133 7.79 11.69 10.76
C GLU A 133 7.01 12.90 10.22
N ILE A 134 7.69 13.77 9.47
CA ILE A 134 7.03 14.91 8.83
C ILE A 134 6.18 14.44 7.65
N SER A 135 6.71 13.49 6.86
CA SER A 135 5.98 12.87 5.76
C SER A 135 4.73 12.16 6.26
N GLU A 136 4.85 11.39 7.36
CA GLU A 136 3.73 10.72 8.01
C GLU A 136 2.62 11.70 8.39
N LYS A 137 2.98 12.79 9.04
CA LYS A 137 2.03 13.83 9.39
C LYS A 137 1.34 14.44 8.16
N MET A 138 2.10 14.74 7.10
CA MET A 138 1.55 15.28 5.85
C MET A 138 0.59 14.30 5.18
N PHE A 139 0.94 13.00 5.16
CA PHE A 139 0.08 11.94 4.66
C PHE A 139 -1.24 11.86 5.44
N LEU A 140 -1.17 11.81 6.78
CA LEU A 140 -2.34 11.70 7.65
C LEU A 140 -3.27 12.93 7.52
N ASP A 141 -2.70 14.13 7.36
CA ASP A 141 -3.44 15.37 7.16
C ASP A 141 -4.08 15.43 5.76
N PHE A 142 -3.38 15.01 4.72
CA PHE A 142 -3.91 14.95 3.36
C PHE A 142 -5.11 14.00 3.26
N TRP A 143 -4.99 12.81 3.81
CA TRP A 143 -6.04 11.80 3.79
C TRP A 143 -7.15 12.03 4.82
N GLU A 144 -7.15 13.17 5.50
CA GLU A 144 -8.17 13.55 6.49
C GLU A 144 -8.37 12.49 7.58
N ILE A 145 -7.25 11.86 8.02
CA ILE A 145 -7.28 10.84 9.06
C ILE A 145 -7.66 11.51 10.39
N PRO A 146 -8.66 10.96 11.13
CA PRO A 146 -9.13 11.56 12.39
C PRO A 146 -8.01 11.77 13.40
N VAL A 147 -8.19 12.80 14.26
CA VAL A 147 -7.17 13.17 15.28
C VAL A 147 -6.97 12.10 16.35
N ASN A 148 -7.96 11.25 16.58
CA ASN A 148 -7.94 10.14 17.53
C ASN A 148 -7.58 8.80 16.88
N ASP A 149 -7.21 8.77 15.60
CA ASP A 149 -6.75 7.55 14.94
C ASP A 149 -5.39 7.12 15.48
N ILE A 150 -5.20 5.82 15.70
CA ILE A 150 -3.97 5.25 16.27
C ILE A 150 -2.72 5.60 15.47
N ARG A 151 -2.83 5.79 14.15
CA ARG A 151 -1.74 6.18 13.26
C ARG A 151 -1.17 7.56 13.58
N ARG A 152 -1.87 8.40 14.36
CA ARG A 152 -1.36 9.71 14.80
C ARG A 152 -0.54 9.65 16.08
N SER A 153 -0.55 8.53 16.77
CA SER A 153 0.18 8.33 18.03
C SER A 153 1.20 7.19 17.99
N ARG A 154 1.35 6.54 16.85
CA ARG A 154 2.24 5.42 16.63
C ARG A 154 3.06 5.66 15.35
N SER A 155 4.32 5.22 15.34
CA SER A 155 5.16 5.27 14.15
C SER A 155 4.72 4.25 13.10
N GLY A 156 4.49 4.72 11.88
CA GLY A 156 4.05 3.92 10.73
C GLY A 156 2.53 3.84 10.57
N LEU A 157 2.12 3.65 9.33
CA LEU A 157 0.71 3.73 8.89
C LEU A 157 -0.06 2.40 9.02
N TYR A 158 0.56 1.33 9.52
CA TYR A 158 -0.07 0.01 9.56
C TYR A 158 -1.33 -0.01 10.41
N ARG A 159 -2.35 -0.73 9.96
CA ARG A 159 -3.64 -0.87 10.64
C ARG A 159 -4.42 -2.07 10.13
N GLU A 160 -5.46 -2.43 10.87
CA GLU A 160 -6.47 -3.41 10.48
C GLU A 160 -7.80 -2.72 10.19
N GLN A 161 -8.57 -3.31 9.30
CA GLN A 161 -9.97 -3.00 9.08
C GLN A 161 -10.76 -4.29 8.95
N LEU A 162 -11.84 -4.39 9.70
CA LEU A 162 -12.81 -5.47 9.58
C LEU A 162 -14.06 -4.94 8.88
N LEU A 163 -14.53 -5.67 7.89
CA LEU A 163 -15.78 -5.39 7.18
C LEU A 163 -16.72 -6.56 7.41
N THR A 164 -17.91 -6.28 7.89
CA THR A 164 -18.99 -7.26 7.91
C THR A 164 -19.69 -7.22 6.55
N ILE A 165 -19.87 -8.38 5.92
CA ILE A 165 -20.47 -8.54 4.62
C ILE A 165 -21.52 -9.62 4.76
N ASN A 166 -22.80 -9.24 4.94
CA ASN A 166 -23.85 -10.15 5.37
C ASN A 166 -23.43 -10.86 6.69
N ASP A 167 -23.26 -12.16 6.71
CA ASP A 167 -22.84 -12.99 7.86
C ASP A 167 -21.33 -13.30 7.88
N LYS A 168 -20.56 -12.71 6.97
CA LYS A 168 -19.12 -12.97 6.78
C LYS A 168 -18.26 -11.79 7.20
N ILE A 169 -17.04 -12.09 7.61
CA ILE A 169 -16.04 -11.07 7.99
C ILE A 169 -14.89 -11.07 6.98
N ALA A 170 -14.67 -9.91 6.38
CA ALA A 170 -13.46 -9.64 5.61
C ALA A 170 -12.47 -8.78 6.42
N GLN A 171 -11.25 -9.26 6.56
CA GLN A 171 -10.14 -8.54 7.20
C GLN A 171 -9.24 -7.94 6.13
N ILE A 172 -8.94 -6.67 6.25
CA ILE A 172 -7.94 -5.96 5.46
C ILE A 172 -6.84 -5.49 6.39
N ILE A 173 -5.65 -6.04 6.24
CA ILE A 173 -4.44 -5.67 6.98
C ILE A 173 -3.63 -4.75 6.08
N TYR A 174 -3.39 -3.52 6.52
CA TYR A 174 -2.57 -2.53 5.84
C TYR A 174 -1.19 -2.54 6.47
N LEU A 175 -0.16 -2.89 5.71
CA LEU A 175 1.23 -2.88 6.15
C LEU A 175 1.89 -1.53 5.85
N ASP A 176 2.83 -1.15 6.70
CA ASP A 176 3.80 -0.10 6.41
C ASP A 176 5.15 -0.75 6.09
N THR A 177 5.52 -0.72 4.83
CA THR A 177 6.77 -1.28 4.30
C THR A 177 7.86 -0.22 4.13
N ARG A 178 7.72 0.97 4.78
CA ARG A 178 8.64 2.10 4.66
C ARG A 178 9.24 2.53 5.99
N PHE A 179 8.42 2.85 6.98
CA PHE A 179 8.85 3.56 8.20
C PHE A 179 9.97 2.85 8.96
N HIS A 180 9.91 1.54 9.04
CA HIS A 180 10.87 0.68 9.75
C HIS A 180 11.73 -0.18 8.82
N ARG A 181 11.52 -0.11 7.51
CA ARG A 181 12.24 -0.94 6.55
C ARG A 181 13.73 -0.61 6.53
N GLY A 182 14.54 -1.65 6.75
CA GLY A 182 16.00 -1.58 6.69
C GLY A 182 16.55 -1.27 5.30
N LYS A 183 17.85 -1.09 5.19
CA LYS A 183 18.52 -0.71 3.94
C LYS A 183 18.47 -1.84 2.92
N LEU A 184 18.23 -1.47 1.67
CA LEU A 184 18.39 -2.36 0.52
C LEU A 184 19.87 -2.49 0.13
N VAL A 185 20.25 -3.66 -0.36
CA VAL A 185 21.60 -3.92 -0.86
C VAL A 185 21.64 -3.67 -2.36
N HIS A 186 22.39 -2.67 -2.78
CA HIS A 186 22.55 -2.38 -4.20
C HIS A 186 23.25 -3.53 -4.94
N SER A 187 22.79 -3.79 -6.15
CA SER A 187 23.44 -4.74 -7.05
C SER A 187 24.79 -4.20 -7.52
N ASP A 188 25.78 -5.08 -7.60
CA ASP A 188 27.08 -4.86 -8.25
C ASP A 188 27.01 -4.94 -9.79
N GLU A 189 25.93 -5.58 -10.30
CA GLU A 189 25.67 -5.78 -11.73
C GLU A 189 24.37 -5.09 -12.16
N ARG A 190 24.23 -3.82 -11.84
CA ARG A 190 23.02 -3.05 -12.09
C ARG A 190 22.58 -3.10 -13.56
N GLY A 191 21.29 -3.40 -13.78
CA GLY A 191 20.71 -3.56 -15.12
C GLY A 191 20.74 -4.98 -15.66
N THR A 192 21.43 -5.90 -14.99
CA THR A 192 21.38 -7.34 -15.35
C THR A 192 20.05 -7.93 -14.89
N ALA A 193 19.46 -8.82 -15.68
CA ALA A 193 18.20 -9.50 -15.36
C ALA A 193 18.29 -10.23 -14.01
N GLY A 194 17.36 -9.93 -13.09
CA GLY A 194 17.37 -10.45 -11.72
C GLY A 194 18.26 -9.69 -10.74
N LYS A 195 19.00 -8.69 -11.23
CA LYS A 195 19.90 -7.81 -10.44
C LYS A 195 19.75 -6.34 -10.85
N GLU A 196 18.62 -5.94 -11.35
CA GLU A 196 18.39 -4.65 -12.00
C GLU A 196 18.81 -3.46 -11.14
N ARG A 197 18.52 -3.50 -9.84
CA ARG A 197 18.88 -2.44 -8.88
C ARG A 197 19.41 -2.99 -7.56
N TYR A 198 18.80 -4.08 -7.06
CA TYR A 198 19.08 -4.66 -5.75
C TYR A 198 19.34 -6.15 -5.82
N ILE A 199 19.99 -6.65 -4.76
CA ILE A 199 20.16 -8.07 -4.47
C ILE A 199 19.66 -8.38 -3.06
N PRO A 200 19.23 -9.61 -2.79
CA PRO A 200 18.78 -10.00 -1.46
C PRO A 200 19.84 -9.80 -0.39
N THR A 201 19.47 -9.15 0.72
CA THR A 201 20.35 -8.98 1.86
C THR A 201 20.67 -10.32 2.54
N ARG A 202 21.89 -10.46 3.07
CA ARG A 202 22.31 -11.55 3.95
C ARG A 202 22.24 -11.14 5.42
N ASP A 203 22.07 -9.85 5.71
CA ASP A 203 21.96 -9.32 7.07
C ASP A 203 20.55 -9.56 7.61
N LYS A 204 20.44 -10.50 8.54
CA LYS A 204 19.17 -10.85 9.20
C LYS A 204 18.68 -9.82 10.21
N ASN A 205 19.48 -8.80 10.53
CA ASN A 205 19.06 -7.69 11.39
C ASN A 205 18.26 -6.63 10.61
N GLN A 206 18.29 -6.67 9.28
CA GLN A 206 17.42 -5.82 8.48
C GLN A 206 15.98 -6.31 8.60
N SER A 207 15.05 -5.42 8.84
CA SER A 207 13.62 -5.76 8.92
C SER A 207 12.81 -5.05 7.81
N MET A 208 11.78 -5.70 7.33
CA MET A 208 10.80 -5.11 6.43
C MET A 208 9.79 -4.24 7.19
N LEU A 209 9.32 -4.72 8.34
CA LEU A 209 8.21 -4.11 9.08
C LEU A 209 8.64 -3.50 10.42
N GLY A 210 9.80 -3.89 10.96
CA GLY A 210 10.17 -3.61 12.35
C GLY A 210 9.39 -4.47 13.35
N GLU A 211 9.99 -4.76 14.52
CA GLU A 211 9.47 -5.77 15.45
C GLU A 211 8.07 -5.40 16.01
N ASN A 212 7.82 -4.12 16.29
CA ASN A 212 6.50 -3.70 16.79
C ASN A 212 5.37 -3.99 15.81
N GLN A 213 5.59 -3.80 14.52
CA GLN A 213 4.60 -4.14 13.51
C GLN A 213 4.48 -5.65 13.32
N TRP A 214 5.56 -6.42 13.46
CA TRP A 214 5.52 -7.87 13.42
C TRP A 214 4.69 -8.47 14.55
N VAL A 215 4.91 -8.04 15.80
CA VAL A 215 4.11 -8.49 16.96
C VAL A 215 2.62 -8.16 16.76
N TRP A 216 2.34 -6.95 16.31
CA TRP A 216 0.97 -6.54 15.99
C TRP A 216 0.36 -7.38 14.85
N LEU A 217 1.13 -7.66 13.80
CA LEU A 217 0.67 -8.44 12.66
C LEU A 217 0.33 -9.88 13.04
N GLU A 218 1.15 -10.52 13.85
CA GLU A 218 0.92 -11.86 14.38
C GLU A 218 -0.40 -11.92 15.17
N GLU A 219 -0.64 -10.94 16.05
CA GLU A 219 -1.91 -10.79 16.76
C GLU A 219 -3.09 -10.69 15.77
N LYS A 220 -2.97 -9.84 14.74
CA LYS A 220 -4.07 -9.62 13.78
C LYS A 220 -4.31 -10.82 12.86
N LEU A 221 -3.26 -11.50 12.45
CA LEU A 221 -3.38 -12.71 11.64
C LEU A 221 -4.02 -13.88 12.41
N SER A 222 -3.96 -13.87 13.74
CA SER A 222 -4.61 -14.89 14.60
C SER A 222 -6.14 -14.73 14.66
N THR A 223 -6.71 -13.62 14.20
CA THR A 223 -8.16 -13.41 14.17
C THR A 223 -8.80 -14.36 13.16
N VAL A 224 -9.88 -15.03 13.56
CA VAL A 224 -10.66 -15.90 12.66
C VAL A 224 -11.56 -15.03 11.77
N VAL A 225 -11.41 -15.15 10.46
CA VAL A 225 -12.18 -14.38 9.47
C VAL A 225 -12.45 -15.24 8.22
N ASP A 226 -13.46 -14.86 7.44
CA ASP A 226 -13.82 -15.58 6.21
C ASP A 226 -12.94 -15.19 5.03
N PHE A 227 -12.61 -13.90 4.91
CA PHE A 227 -11.77 -13.37 3.82
C PHE A 227 -10.62 -12.54 4.39
N ARG A 228 -9.42 -12.73 3.85
CA ARG A 228 -8.23 -12.02 4.35
C ARG A 228 -7.43 -11.39 3.23
N PHE A 229 -7.22 -10.09 3.36
CA PHE A 229 -6.40 -9.29 2.46
C PHE A 229 -5.23 -8.67 3.23
N VAL A 230 -4.05 -8.66 2.61
CA VAL A 230 -2.88 -7.94 3.11
C VAL A 230 -2.48 -6.93 2.04
N VAL A 231 -2.61 -5.66 2.37
CA VAL A 231 -2.17 -4.56 1.54
C VAL A 231 -0.71 -4.26 1.86
N SER A 232 0.14 -4.44 0.87
CA SER A 232 1.57 -4.11 0.93
C SER A 232 1.90 -3.23 -0.26
N SER A 233 2.55 -2.08 -0.06
CA SER A 233 2.86 -1.20 -1.18
C SER A 233 3.78 -1.89 -2.20
N ILE A 234 4.74 -2.69 -1.73
CA ILE A 234 5.68 -3.46 -2.54
C ILE A 234 5.30 -4.95 -2.65
N GLN A 235 5.77 -5.60 -3.71
CA GLN A 235 5.41 -6.97 -4.08
C GLN A 235 5.94 -8.03 -3.12
N PHE A 236 5.12 -9.06 -2.82
CA PHE A 236 5.42 -10.16 -1.91
C PHE A 236 5.78 -11.48 -2.62
N LEU A 237 4.98 -11.91 -3.59
CA LEU A 237 5.20 -13.14 -4.37
C LEU A 237 5.96 -12.91 -5.68
N ALA A 238 5.92 -11.69 -6.22
CA ALA A 238 6.68 -11.35 -7.40
C ALA A 238 8.18 -11.38 -7.07
N ILE A 239 8.86 -12.39 -7.52
CA ILE A 239 10.29 -12.66 -7.32
C ILE A 239 10.97 -12.98 -8.64
N GLY A 240 12.30 -12.97 -8.65
CA GLY A 240 13.09 -13.26 -9.85
C GLY A 240 13.57 -12.02 -10.59
N HIS A 241 13.18 -10.85 -10.13
CA HIS A 241 13.70 -9.55 -10.55
C HIS A 241 14.52 -8.89 -9.43
N GLY A 242 15.39 -7.95 -9.81
CA GLY A 242 16.26 -7.21 -8.89
C GLY A 242 15.72 -5.82 -8.50
N TRP A 243 14.42 -5.59 -8.59
CA TRP A 243 13.77 -4.38 -8.10
C TRP A 243 13.36 -4.53 -6.64
N GLU A 244 12.98 -3.45 -5.98
CA GLU A 244 12.47 -3.50 -4.62
C GLU A 244 11.25 -4.44 -4.52
N CYS A 245 11.29 -5.33 -3.55
CA CYS A 245 10.19 -6.25 -3.19
C CYS A 245 10.58 -7.01 -1.91
N TRP A 246 9.68 -7.78 -1.35
CA TRP A 246 9.96 -8.58 -0.15
C TRP A 246 11.12 -9.57 -0.31
N GLN A 247 11.42 -10.01 -1.55
CA GLN A 247 12.58 -10.88 -1.83
C GLN A 247 13.92 -10.21 -1.49
N MET A 248 13.98 -8.89 -1.41
CA MET A 248 15.21 -8.18 -1.00
C MET A 248 15.55 -8.40 0.47
N MET A 249 14.59 -8.85 1.30
CA MET A 249 14.76 -9.32 2.68
C MET A 249 14.19 -10.75 2.82
N PRO A 250 14.92 -11.78 2.35
CA PRO A 250 14.37 -13.15 2.23
C PRO A 250 13.94 -13.74 3.57
N HIS A 251 14.62 -13.41 4.65
CA HIS A 251 14.27 -13.87 6.00
C HIS A 251 12.93 -13.30 6.49
N GLU A 252 12.62 -12.04 6.16
CA GLU A 252 11.36 -11.40 6.50
C GLU A 252 10.20 -12.00 5.67
N ARG A 253 10.44 -12.23 4.37
CA ARG A 253 9.48 -12.93 3.52
C ARG A 253 9.20 -14.35 4.01
N LEU A 254 10.24 -15.07 4.44
CA LEU A 254 10.09 -16.41 5.03
C LEU A 254 9.39 -16.38 6.38
N ARG A 255 9.61 -15.35 7.22
CA ARG A 255 8.87 -15.13 8.47
C ARG A 255 7.36 -15.02 8.21
N MET A 256 6.97 -14.24 7.21
CA MET A 256 5.55 -14.11 6.80
C MET A 256 4.97 -15.45 6.34
N MET A 257 5.69 -16.19 5.50
CA MET A 257 5.24 -17.51 5.03
C MET A 257 5.14 -18.52 6.17
N GLY A 258 6.10 -18.49 7.11
CA GLY A 258 6.08 -19.33 8.31
C GLY A 258 4.89 -19.04 9.19
N LEU A 259 4.59 -17.77 9.42
CA LEU A 259 3.42 -17.34 10.22
C LEU A 259 2.09 -17.76 9.56
N ILE A 260 1.99 -17.66 8.23
CA ILE A 260 0.82 -18.14 7.48
C ILE A 260 0.63 -19.65 7.66
N ASP A 261 1.73 -20.43 7.65
CA ASP A 261 1.68 -21.86 7.87
C ASP A 261 1.35 -22.23 9.32
N GLU A 262 1.98 -21.58 10.27
CA GLU A 262 1.75 -21.78 11.71
C GLU A 262 0.30 -21.53 12.13
N LEU A 263 -0.29 -20.46 11.61
CA LEU A 263 -1.68 -20.09 11.85
C LEU A 263 -2.66 -20.80 10.90
N SER A 264 -2.16 -21.66 10.01
CA SER A 264 -2.98 -22.40 9.01
C SER A 264 -3.87 -21.50 8.16
N ILE A 265 -3.39 -20.32 7.79
CA ILE A 265 -4.14 -19.34 7.01
C ILE A 265 -4.18 -19.78 5.55
N ASN A 266 -5.35 -20.14 5.06
CA ASN A 266 -5.54 -20.50 3.65
C ASN A 266 -6.21 -19.35 2.88
N ASN A 267 -5.88 -19.27 1.58
CA ASN A 267 -6.46 -18.28 0.66
C ASN A 267 -6.23 -16.81 1.06
N ILE A 268 -5.08 -16.48 1.66
CA ILE A 268 -4.68 -15.09 1.92
C ILE A 268 -4.31 -14.40 0.60
N ILE A 269 -4.76 -13.16 0.42
CA ILE A 269 -4.52 -12.39 -0.81
C ILE A 269 -3.73 -11.13 -0.48
N PHE A 270 -2.57 -10.98 -1.09
CA PHE A 270 -1.79 -9.76 -1.07
C PHE A 270 -2.24 -8.83 -2.21
N LEU A 271 -2.52 -7.58 -1.87
CA LEU A 271 -2.78 -6.50 -2.81
C LEU A 271 -1.55 -5.59 -2.83
N THR A 272 -0.88 -5.52 -3.97
CA THR A 272 0.44 -4.86 -4.08
C THR A 272 0.52 -3.90 -5.27
N GLY A 273 1.53 -3.01 -5.26
CA GLY A 273 1.72 -1.95 -6.25
C GLY A 273 3.16 -1.74 -6.71
N ASP A 274 3.63 -0.50 -6.70
CA ASP A 274 5.00 -0.02 -6.98
C ASP A 274 5.49 -0.22 -8.42
N ARG A 275 5.47 -1.42 -8.92
CA ARG A 275 6.28 -1.88 -10.08
C ARG A 275 5.88 -1.34 -11.45
N HIS A 276 4.89 -0.43 -11.54
CA HIS A 276 4.40 0.13 -12.81
C HIS A 276 4.03 -0.94 -13.84
N ARG A 277 3.52 -2.05 -13.35
CA ARG A 277 2.95 -3.18 -14.11
C ARG A 277 1.95 -3.94 -13.28
N ALA A 278 1.04 -4.64 -13.92
CA ALA A 278 0.07 -5.50 -13.27
C ALA A 278 0.43 -6.96 -13.44
N GLY A 279 0.06 -7.80 -12.48
CA GLY A 279 0.28 -9.25 -12.55
C GLY A 279 -0.42 -9.99 -11.43
N ILE A 280 -0.70 -11.26 -11.65
CA ILE A 280 -1.28 -12.16 -10.65
C ILE A 280 -0.28 -13.27 -10.35
N TYR A 281 -0.12 -13.59 -9.06
CA TYR A 281 0.85 -14.57 -8.58
C TYR A 281 0.18 -15.53 -7.61
N ARG A 282 0.69 -16.75 -7.54
CA ARG A 282 0.22 -17.77 -6.60
C ARG A 282 1.37 -18.60 -6.08
N PHE A 283 1.30 -18.91 -4.80
CA PHE A 283 2.21 -19.83 -4.14
C PHE A 283 1.44 -20.74 -3.19
N THR A 284 1.91 -21.97 -3.05
CA THR A 284 1.43 -22.91 -2.03
C THR A 284 2.57 -23.19 -1.08
N THR A 285 2.36 -22.92 0.20
CA THR A 285 3.36 -23.08 1.25
C THR A 285 3.63 -24.57 1.52
N ARG A 286 4.59 -24.84 2.40
CA ARG A 286 4.86 -26.23 2.87
C ARG A 286 3.68 -26.80 3.65
N GLY A 287 2.98 -25.98 4.42
CA GLY A 287 1.72 -26.32 5.13
C GLY A 287 0.51 -26.47 4.21
N LYS A 288 0.70 -26.36 2.88
CA LYS A 288 -0.34 -26.44 1.83
C LYS A 288 -1.31 -25.24 1.85
N ASN A 289 -0.99 -24.17 2.55
CA ASN A 289 -1.77 -22.93 2.51
C ASN A 289 -1.52 -22.18 1.21
N LYS A 290 -2.58 -21.66 0.61
CA LYS A 290 -2.50 -20.92 -0.65
C LYS A 290 -2.36 -19.44 -0.37
N ILE A 291 -1.37 -18.82 -1.01
CA ILE A 291 -1.13 -17.39 -1.00
C ILE A 291 -1.32 -16.88 -2.43
N TYR A 292 -2.08 -15.82 -2.56
CA TYR A 292 -2.25 -15.12 -3.84
C TYR A 292 -1.70 -13.70 -3.72
N GLU A 293 -1.24 -13.15 -4.82
CA GLU A 293 -0.92 -11.74 -4.94
C GLU A 293 -1.54 -11.18 -6.22
N ILE A 294 -2.18 -10.05 -6.10
CA ILE A 294 -2.67 -9.26 -7.23
C ILE A 294 -1.95 -7.91 -7.15
N SER A 295 -1.03 -7.70 -8.08
CA SER A 295 -0.25 -6.46 -8.19
C SER A 295 -0.87 -5.56 -9.22
N SER A 296 -1.22 -4.33 -8.83
CA SER A 296 -1.87 -3.34 -9.70
C SER A 296 -1.15 -2.01 -9.64
N SER A 297 -0.49 -1.67 -10.74
CA SER A 297 0.30 -0.45 -10.95
C SER A 297 0.58 -0.28 -12.44
N PRO A 298 0.59 0.95 -12.98
CA PRO A 298 0.23 2.20 -12.33
C PRO A 298 -1.22 2.62 -12.62
N LEU A 299 -1.79 3.47 -11.76
CA LEU A 299 -3.05 4.17 -12.07
C LEU A 299 -2.88 5.16 -13.23
N ASN A 300 -1.76 5.91 -13.26
CA ASN A 300 -1.45 6.82 -14.36
C ASN A 300 0.05 7.14 -14.52
N ALA A 301 0.92 6.63 -13.67
CA ALA A 301 2.36 6.86 -13.80
C ALA A 301 2.91 6.21 -15.08
N SER A 302 4.18 6.44 -15.41
CA SER A 302 4.82 5.88 -16.60
C SER A 302 4.97 4.38 -16.46
N THR A 303 4.72 3.64 -17.53
CA THR A 303 4.97 2.19 -17.62
C THR A 303 6.33 1.91 -18.25
N PHE A 304 6.85 0.72 -18.03
CA PHE A 304 8.12 0.29 -18.58
C PHE A 304 7.89 -0.97 -19.43
N PRO A 305 8.38 -1.00 -20.68
CA PRO A 305 8.21 -2.14 -21.57
C PRO A 305 9.01 -3.36 -21.09
N GLY A 306 8.69 -4.51 -21.66
CA GLY A 306 9.37 -5.76 -21.38
C GLY A 306 8.67 -6.63 -20.36
N GLU A 307 9.04 -7.89 -20.32
CA GLU A 307 8.56 -8.88 -19.37
C GLU A 307 9.61 -9.09 -18.28
N GLU A 308 9.19 -9.23 -17.04
CA GLU A 308 10.06 -9.54 -15.91
C GLU A 308 10.02 -11.03 -15.58
N ASN A 309 11.11 -11.55 -15.04
CA ASN A 309 11.10 -12.89 -14.45
C ASN A 309 10.06 -12.96 -13.33
N GLY A 310 9.33 -14.05 -13.26
CA GLY A 310 8.27 -14.21 -12.26
C GLY A 310 7.86 -15.69 -12.16
N PRO A 311 8.65 -16.53 -11.46
CA PRO A 311 8.41 -17.97 -11.41
C PRO A 311 7.09 -18.35 -10.71
N LEU A 312 6.49 -17.44 -9.94
CA LEU A 312 5.21 -17.68 -9.26
C LEU A 312 4.03 -17.00 -9.96
N ARG A 313 4.26 -16.36 -11.12
CA ARG A 313 3.25 -15.62 -11.85
C ARG A 313 2.28 -16.55 -12.60
N ILE A 314 1.03 -16.10 -12.67
CA ILE A 314 -0.03 -16.71 -13.48
C ILE A 314 -0.23 -15.84 -14.72
N GLY A 315 0.13 -16.33 -15.88
CA GLY A 315 0.09 -15.57 -17.14
C GLY A 315 1.25 -14.58 -17.29
N SER A 316 0.99 -13.47 -17.99
CA SER A 316 1.97 -12.41 -18.28
C SER A 316 1.84 -11.24 -17.30
N THR A 317 2.81 -10.30 -17.31
CA THR A 317 2.62 -8.96 -16.74
C THR A 317 2.04 -8.01 -17.79
N TYR A 318 1.40 -6.95 -17.32
CA TYR A 318 0.75 -5.96 -18.17
C TYR A 318 1.32 -4.58 -17.86
N THR A 319 1.83 -3.89 -18.88
CA THR A 319 2.52 -2.59 -18.76
C THR A 319 1.64 -1.43 -19.23
N GLU A 320 0.36 -1.47 -18.94
CA GLU A 320 -0.59 -0.41 -19.22
C GLU A 320 -1.19 0.13 -17.91
N THR A 321 -1.78 1.34 -17.96
CA THR A 321 -2.49 1.91 -16.81
C THR A 321 -3.66 0.98 -16.45
N ASN A 322 -3.74 0.66 -15.16
CA ASN A 322 -4.66 -0.37 -14.66
C ASN A 322 -5.06 -0.10 -13.20
N PHE A 323 -6.12 -0.78 -12.79
CA PHE A 323 -6.52 -0.92 -11.39
C PHE A 323 -6.95 -2.36 -11.12
N GLY A 324 -6.88 -2.78 -9.88
CA GLY A 324 -7.41 -4.04 -9.43
C GLY A 324 -8.82 -3.91 -8.88
N LEU A 325 -9.64 -4.93 -9.05
CA LEU A 325 -10.98 -5.04 -8.50
C LEU A 325 -11.16 -6.39 -7.84
N ILE A 326 -11.49 -6.39 -6.57
CA ILE A 326 -11.88 -7.58 -5.82
C ILE A 326 -13.40 -7.59 -5.72
N THR A 327 -14.04 -8.64 -6.20
CA THR A 327 -15.48 -8.89 -5.97
C THR A 327 -15.62 -10.05 -4.99
N ILE A 328 -16.21 -9.81 -3.83
CA ILE A 328 -16.53 -10.84 -2.83
C ILE A 328 -18.02 -11.16 -2.97
N ASN A 329 -18.35 -12.44 -3.19
CA ASN A 329 -19.71 -12.94 -3.22
C ASN A 329 -19.88 -13.95 -2.07
N THR A 330 -20.48 -13.51 -0.97
CA THR A 330 -20.65 -14.32 0.24
C THR A 330 -21.64 -15.47 0.05
N SER A 331 -22.67 -15.28 -0.78
CA SER A 331 -23.67 -16.31 -1.06
C SER A 331 -23.10 -17.50 -1.85
N GLN A 332 -22.05 -17.28 -2.61
CA GLN A 332 -21.39 -18.32 -3.42
C GLN A 332 -20.04 -18.76 -2.84
N ASN A 333 -19.56 -18.12 -1.78
CA ASN A 333 -18.22 -18.30 -1.21
C ASN A 333 -17.10 -18.12 -2.28
N ILE A 334 -17.24 -17.11 -3.12
CA ILE A 334 -16.33 -16.83 -4.22
C ILE A 334 -15.75 -15.44 -4.03
N LEU A 335 -14.44 -15.35 -4.29
CA LEU A 335 -13.74 -14.12 -4.52
C LEU A 335 -13.23 -14.12 -5.96
N LEU A 336 -13.53 -13.04 -6.68
CA LEU A 336 -12.98 -12.77 -8.00
C LEU A 336 -12.03 -11.59 -7.90
N GLY A 337 -10.78 -11.79 -8.28
CA GLY A 337 -9.78 -10.73 -8.41
C GLY A 337 -9.52 -10.44 -9.88
N GLU A 338 -9.67 -9.19 -10.28
CA GLU A 338 -9.53 -8.75 -11.66
C GLU A 338 -8.53 -7.61 -11.77
N LEU A 339 -7.75 -7.60 -12.85
CA LEU A 339 -6.95 -6.47 -13.30
C LEU A 339 -7.66 -5.84 -14.50
N ILE A 340 -7.92 -4.54 -14.42
CA ILE A 340 -8.74 -3.82 -15.40
C ILE A 340 -7.95 -2.62 -15.92
N ASN A 341 -7.88 -2.47 -17.23
CA ASN A 341 -7.16 -1.36 -17.84
C ASN A 341 -8.00 -0.06 -17.91
N GLN A 342 -7.39 1.01 -18.41
CA GLN A 342 -8.02 2.33 -18.49
C GLN A 342 -9.29 2.34 -19.35
N THR A 343 -9.46 1.40 -20.27
CA THR A 343 -10.66 1.30 -21.13
C THR A 343 -11.78 0.48 -20.49
N GLY A 344 -11.55 -0.09 -19.29
CA GLY A 344 -12.51 -0.94 -18.59
C GLY A 344 -12.44 -2.42 -19.02
N GLN A 345 -11.43 -2.80 -19.82
CA GLN A 345 -11.23 -4.19 -20.22
C GLN A 345 -10.52 -4.98 -19.11
N ILE A 346 -11.05 -6.16 -18.80
CA ILE A 346 -10.38 -7.11 -17.91
C ILE A 346 -9.18 -7.70 -18.67
N ILE A 347 -7.97 -7.46 -18.15
CA ILE A 347 -6.71 -7.90 -18.76
C ILE A 347 -6.19 -9.20 -18.13
N ASN A 348 -6.56 -9.46 -16.87
CA ASN A 348 -6.30 -10.73 -16.20
C ASN A 348 -7.27 -10.93 -15.04
N SER A 349 -7.49 -12.16 -14.61
CA SER A 349 -8.37 -12.45 -13.47
C SER A 349 -8.00 -13.76 -12.78
N ILE A 350 -8.42 -13.86 -11.51
CA ILE A 350 -8.33 -15.07 -10.71
C ILE A 350 -9.59 -15.27 -9.89
N LYS A 351 -10.09 -16.51 -9.86
CA LYS A 351 -11.17 -16.92 -8.99
C LYS A 351 -10.61 -17.73 -7.83
N VAL A 352 -10.99 -17.36 -6.62
CA VAL A 352 -10.64 -18.06 -5.38
C VAL A 352 -11.95 -18.52 -4.73
N GLU A 353 -12.05 -19.83 -4.48
CA GLU A 353 -13.17 -20.41 -3.74
C GLU A 353 -12.78 -20.55 -2.27
N TYR A 354 -13.63 -20.09 -1.40
CA TYR A 354 -13.49 -20.22 0.04
C TYR A 354 -14.43 -21.33 0.50
N ASN A 355 -13.85 -22.38 1.07
CA ASN A 355 -14.65 -23.37 1.78
C ASN A 355 -14.98 -22.80 3.16
N PRO A 356 -16.25 -22.81 3.59
CA PRO A 356 -16.66 -22.37 4.90
C PRO A 356 -16.03 -23.21 6.02
#